data_574dc508b89ede3c9f7ed2da4e066fb0
#
_entry.id   574dc508b89ede3c9f7ed2da4e066fb0
#
_cell.length_a   1.000
_cell.length_b   1.000
_cell.length_c   1.000
_cell.angle_alpha   90.00
_cell.angle_beta   90.00
_cell.angle_gamma   90.00
#
_symmetry.space_group_name_H-M   'P 1'
#
loop_
_entity.id
_entity.type
_entity.pdbx_description
1 polymer ?
#
loop_
_entity_poly.entity_id
_entity_poly.type
_entity_poly.pdbx_seq_one_letter_code
_entity_poly.pdbx_strand_id
1 'polypeptide(L)'
;MVCLRVGDVTVQFDHDGDRHFIKSGMVNWLGKPVLVLAGPYTFHFDLEGRIQRIDGLVGHRWDWVQRTMANDWIYYDKVWEPHSLPEPSGIIGDSFWAVNGRTDLPMLEGHNGLQRHYVRKAFDAFDGLMVSIQDLVKHRPEVYSESGEAAHPENSGRLWDFLGKAARNDRVQLQKVADRLHEIHGHMAVLPPDTINVEYRILLIKVMDGCPNTCGFCMARGESEFAVRSKSNIDTQIDAVADVYGADLYNYNSVVFGECDALTSPSIEYAANRAFEVFRCGSSFHAGSNLFLFSTNTTLCDQPDGAFDMLEALPFGNVYINVGWEAATDTALSQLEKQQTAQEVLVGMEKAGKINRTYKKVKVSGNFIAADGFECNSIAEAIRGTQYGGQLFLSPLRGKCTSRQALRDLRAIRNTTPEVRVHLYTMQRL
;
A
#
# COMPACT_ATOMS: atom_id res chain seq x y z
N MET A 1 25.48 -2.17 10.79
CA MET A 1 25.56 -1.79 9.36
C MET A 1 26.92 -2.23 8.84
N VAL A 2 26.95 -2.94 7.71
CA VAL A 2 28.20 -3.35 7.02
C VAL A 2 28.27 -2.58 5.71
N CYS A 3 29.35 -1.85 5.47
CA CYS A 3 29.56 -1.05 4.28
C CYS A 3 30.77 -1.60 3.52
N LEU A 4 30.56 -1.95 2.24
CA LEU A 4 31.55 -2.59 1.36
C LEU A 4 31.67 -1.84 0.05
N ARG A 5 32.88 -1.66 -0.44
CA ARG A 5 33.16 -1.03 -1.72
C ARG A 5 33.74 -2.03 -2.70
N VAL A 6 33.22 -2.03 -3.93
CA VAL A 6 33.66 -2.86 -5.03
C VAL A 6 33.52 -2.08 -6.35
N GLY A 7 34.61 -1.88 -7.07
CA GLY A 7 34.62 -0.99 -8.23
C GLY A 7 34.10 0.41 -7.86
N ASP A 8 33.16 0.91 -8.63
CA ASP A 8 32.56 2.25 -8.46
C ASP A 8 31.29 2.24 -7.58
N VAL A 9 30.95 1.12 -6.97
CA VAL A 9 29.75 1.02 -6.12
C VAL A 9 30.11 0.77 -4.68
N THR A 10 29.27 1.31 -3.78
CA THR A 10 29.31 1.02 -2.35
C THR A 10 28.02 0.32 -1.98
N VAL A 11 28.11 -0.83 -1.31
CA VAL A 11 26.97 -1.61 -0.87
C VAL A 11 26.87 -1.60 0.64
N GLN A 12 25.70 -1.25 1.16
CA GLN A 12 25.42 -1.19 2.59
C GLN A 12 24.38 -2.23 2.96
N PHE A 13 24.76 -3.10 3.89
CA PHE A 13 23.88 -4.10 4.50
C PHE A 13 23.46 -3.69 5.90
N ASP A 14 22.37 -4.28 6.37
CA ASP A 14 21.86 -4.11 7.73
C ASP A 14 21.60 -2.63 8.08
N HIS A 15 21.21 -1.87 7.07
CA HIS A 15 20.66 -0.53 7.28
C HIS A 15 19.32 -0.66 7.97
N ASP A 16 19.10 0.09 9.07
CA ASP A 16 17.89 0.01 9.89
C ASP A 16 16.65 0.66 9.25
N GLY A 17 16.63 0.70 7.91
CA GLY A 17 15.58 1.32 7.13
C GLY A 17 15.67 2.85 7.13
N ASP A 18 15.31 3.45 6.02
CA ASP A 18 15.15 4.90 5.97
C ASP A 18 13.79 5.29 6.53
N ARG A 19 13.77 6.32 7.35
CA ARG A 19 12.52 6.95 7.78
C ARG A 19 11.98 7.78 6.61
N HIS A 20 10.85 7.36 6.07
CA HIS A 20 10.16 8.11 5.04
C HIS A 20 8.87 8.69 5.57
N PHE A 21 8.72 10.00 5.43
CA PHE A 21 7.46 10.67 5.65
C PHE A 21 6.60 10.54 4.39
N ILE A 22 6.18 9.33 4.05
CA ILE A 22 5.28 9.11 2.94
C ILE A 22 3.83 9.44 3.35
N LYS A 23 3.54 9.40 4.64
CA LYS A 23 2.21 9.64 5.19
C LYS A 23 2.28 10.72 6.25
N SER A 24 1.33 11.64 6.20
CA SER A 24 1.25 12.72 7.17
C SER A 24 1.17 12.18 8.59
N GLY A 25 2.13 12.60 9.42
CA GLY A 25 2.16 12.26 10.85
C GLY A 25 2.68 10.86 11.18
N MET A 26 3.07 10.03 10.19
CA MET A 26 3.64 8.71 10.43
C MET A 26 5.07 8.61 9.92
N VAL A 27 5.92 8.01 10.74
CA VAL A 27 7.26 7.59 10.32
C VAL A 27 7.13 6.18 9.76
N ASN A 28 7.27 6.04 8.46
CA ASN A 28 7.26 4.74 7.80
C ASN A 28 8.68 4.21 7.65
N TRP A 29 8.87 2.95 7.99
CA TRP A 29 10.09 2.21 7.76
C TRP A 29 9.93 1.33 6.53
N LEU A 30 10.89 1.38 5.61
CA LEU A 30 10.85 0.51 4.41
C LEU A 30 11.44 -0.88 4.64
N GLY A 31 11.54 -1.33 5.87
CA GLY A 31 12.19 -2.59 6.22
C GLY A 31 13.70 -2.49 6.23
N LYS A 32 14.40 -3.59 5.97
CA LYS A 32 15.86 -3.66 5.83
C LYS A 32 16.24 -3.81 4.36
N PRO A 33 16.39 -2.72 3.62
CA PRO A 33 16.88 -2.79 2.24
C PRO A 33 18.40 -3.05 2.23
N VAL A 34 18.89 -3.53 1.10
CA VAL A 34 20.31 -3.41 0.75
C VAL A 34 20.47 -2.13 -0.09
N LEU A 35 21.32 -1.23 0.36
CA LEU A 35 21.58 0.01 -0.36
C LEU A 35 22.78 -0.16 -1.28
N VAL A 36 22.64 0.30 -2.51
CA VAL A 36 23.75 0.42 -3.47
C VAL A 36 23.90 1.89 -3.83
N LEU A 37 25.05 2.45 -3.47
CA LEU A 37 25.39 3.84 -3.80
C LEU A 37 26.27 3.82 -5.06
N ALA A 38 25.82 4.52 -6.11
CA ALA A 38 26.54 4.64 -7.36
C ALA A 38 26.36 6.05 -7.95
N GLY A 39 27.46 6.79 -8.10
CA GLY A 39 27.41 8.20 -8.49
C GLY A 39 26.55 9.04 -7.52
N PRO A 40 25.61 9.84 -8.02
CA PRO A 40 24.73 10.66 -7.18
C PRO A 40 23.50 9.91 -6.64
N TYR A 41 23.33 8.64 -6.98
CA TYR A 41 22.12 7.87 -6.69
C TYR A 41 22.30 6.91 -5.53
N THR A 42 21.23 6.71 -4.77
CA THR A 42 21.07 5.61 -3.82
C THR A 42 19.98 4.69 -4.31
N PHE A 43 20.32 3.43 -4.55
CA PHE A 43 19.42 2.39 -5.01
C PHE A 43 19.07 1.48 -3.82
N HIS A 44 17.80 1.34 -3.55
CA HIS A 44 17.28 0.47 -2.48
C HIS A 44 16.79 -0.84 -3.08
N PHE A 45 17.43 -1.92 -2.72
CA PHE A 45 17.06 -3.26 -3.15
C PHE A 45 16.41 -4.04 -2.02
N ASP A 46 15.49 -4.93 -2.37
CA ASP A 46 14.99 -5.93 -1.43
C ASP A 46 16.01 -7.06 -1.18
N LEU A 47 15.69 -7.97 -0.27
CA LEU A 47 16.59 -9.08 0.08
C LEU A 47 16.73 -10.15 -1.02
N GLU A 48 15.90 -10.08 -2.07
CA GLU A 48 16.03 -10.88 -3.29
C GLU A 48 16.75 -10.15 -4.44
N GLY A 49 17.31 -8.96 -4.16
CA GLY A 49 18.06 -8.16 -5.14
C GLY A 49 17.19 -7.48 -6.18
N ARG A 50 15.91 -7.23 -5.87
CA ARG A 50 15.00 -6.47 -6.75
C ARG A 50 14.98 -5.03 -6.32
N ILE A 51 15.14 -4.11 -7.27
CA ILE A 51 15.07 -2.67 -6.98
C ILE A 51 13.68 -2.29 -6.44
N GLN A 52 13.67 -1.51 -5.39
CA GLN A 52 12.44 -0.99 -4.77
C GLN A 52 12.32 0.52 -4.97
N ARG A 53 13.45 1.24 -4.92
CA ARG A 53 13.46 2.69 -4.90
C ARG A 53 14.81 3.24 -5.38
N ILE A 54 14.79 4.43 -5.98
CA ILE A 54 15.97 5.18 -6.43
C ILE A 54 15.84 6.61 -5.93
N ASP A 55 16.82 7.06 -5.16
CA ASP A 55 16.93 8.43 -4.65
C ASP A 55 17.99 9.22 -5.40
N GLY A 56 17.95 10.55 -5.33
CA GLY A 56 18.98 11.45 -5.84
C GLY A 56 18.74 11.98 -7.25
N LEU A 57 17.54 11.80 -7.80
CA LEU A 57 17.23 12.15 -9.20
C LEU A 57 17.37 13.64 -9.54
N VAL A 58 17.22 14.53 -8.56
CA VAL A 58 17.28 15.99 -8.73
C VAL A 58 18.35 16.64 -7.86
N GLY A 59 19.22 15.83 -7.25
CA GLY A 59 20.22 16.33 -6.29
C GLY A 59 19.62 16.67 -4.92
N HIS A 60 18.35 16.47 -4.74
CA HIS A 60 17.66 16.63 -3.46
C HIS A 60 17.38 15.25 -2.86
N ARG A 61 17.78 15.03 -1.62
CA ARG A 61 17.56 13.77 -0.88
C ARG A 61 16.10 13.39 -0.66
N TRP A 62 15.18 14.22 -1.14
CA TRP A 62 13.74 14.06 -0.95
C TRP A 62 12.98 13.65 -2.20
N ASP A 63 13.66 13.54 -3.32
CA ASP A 63 13.08 13.09 -4.58
C ASP A 63 13.45 11.65 -4.83
N TRP A 64 12.45 10.82 -5.11
CA TRP A 64 12.68 9.41 -5.39
C TRP A 64 11.67 8.84 -6.38
N VAL A 65 12.05 7.74 -6.98
CA VAL A 65 11.14 6.89 -7.74
C VAL A 65 11.03 5.55 -7.03
N GLN A 66 9.82 5.09 -6.81
CA GLN A 66 9.53 3.82 -6.18
C GLN A 66 8.79 2.89 -7.12
N ARG A 67 9.17 1.62 -7.11
CA ARG A 67 8.52 0.58 -7.87
C ARG A 67 7.37 -0.03 -7.06
N THR A 68 6.21 -0.19 -7.69
CA THR A 68 5.06 -0.91 -7.14
C THR A 68 5.17 -2.41 -7.37
N MET A 69 4.28 -3.19 -6.76
CA MET A 69 4.16 -4.64 -6.98
C MET A 69 3.81 -4.98 -8.43
N ALA A 70 3.01 -4.14 -9.09
CA ALA A 70 2.66 -4.26 -10.51
C ALA A 70 3.76 -3.79 -11.47
N ASN A 71 4.96 -3.51 -10.94
CA ASN A 71 6.08 -2.95 -11.68
C ASN A 71 5.82 -1.56 -12.29
N ASP A 72 4.83 -0.84 -11.78
CA ASP A 72 4.69 0.57 -12.07
C ASP A 72 5.75 1.36 -11.30
N TRP A 73 6.25 2.43 -11.90
CA TRP A 73 7.25 3.29 -11.29
C TRP A 73 6.63 4.65 -10.98
N ILE A 74 6.65 5.03 -9.72
CA ILE A 74 6.00 6.22 -9.22
C ILE A 74 7.06 7.20 -8.75
N TYR A 75 7.05 8.41 -9.34
CA TYR A 75 7.89 9.50 -8.88
C TYR A 75 7.22 10.20 -7.71
N TYR A 76 7.98 10.40 -6.66
CA TYR A 76 7.60 11.15 -5.48
C TYR A 76 8.48 12.38 -5.36
N ASP A 77 7.82 13.53 -5.23
CA ASP A 77 8.45 14.81 -4.95
C ASP A 77 7.96 15.30 -3.60
N LYS A 78 8.88 15.65 -2.74
CA LYS A 78 8.55 16.33 -1.50
C LYS A 78 8.52 17.84 -1.77
N VAL A 79 7.45 18.33 -2.35
CA VAL A 79 7.14 19.76 -2.47
C VAL A 79 6.87 20.40 -1.10
N TRP A 80 6.91 19.60 -0.04
CA TRP A 80 6.43 20.04 1.27
C TRP A 80 7.56 20.50 2.19
N GLU A 81 7.54 21.77 2.57
CA GLU A 81 8.26 22.26 3.73
C GLU A 81 7.46 21.95 5.00
N PRO A 82 8.04 21.24 5.98
CA PRO A 82 7.35 20.85 7.21
C PRO A 82 6.77 22.02 8.03
N HIS A 83 7.11 23.24 7.69
CA HIS A 83 6.68 24.46 8.39
C HIS A 83 5.44 25.13 7.80
N SER A 84 4.94 24.69 6.65
CA SER A 84 3.85 25.39 5.95
C SER A 84 2.46 24.80 6.15
N LEU A 85 2.33 23.64 6.78
CA LEU A 85 1.04 23.08 7.17
C LEU A 85 0.96 22.98 8.70
N PRO A 86 0.06 23.74 9.33
CA PRO A 86 -0.24 23.55 10.73
C PRO A 86 -1.00 22.23 10.87
N GLU A 87 -0.44 21.29 11.61
CA GLU A 87 -0.99 20.00 11.94
C GLU A 87 -0.78 18.87 10.91
N PRO A 88 -0.68 17.60 11.35
CA PRO A 88 -0.73 16.47 10.47
C PRO A 88 -2.08 16.49 9.76
N SER A 89 -2.07 16.89 8.51
CA SER A 89 -3.29 17.18 7.75
C SER A 89 -4.17 15.96 7.52
N GLY A 90 -3.66 14.74 7.78
CA GLY A 90 -4.34 13.50 7.43
C GLY A 90 -4.68 13.40 5.95
N ILE A 91 -4.00 14.18 5.13
CA ILE A 91 -4.14 14.16 3.68
C ILE A 91 -3.15 13.14 3.17
N ILE A 92 -3.68 12.05 2.64
CA ILE A 92 -2.89 11.03 1.97
C ILE A 92 -2.73 11.50 0.52
N GLY A 93 -1.51 11.65 0.05
CA GLY A 93 -1.22 11.97 -1.35
C GLY A 93 -1.03 13.43 -1.70
N ASP A 94 -1.26 14.37 -0.80
CA ASP A 94 -1.06 15.81 -1.10
C ASP A 94 0.40 16.22 -1.28
N SER A 95 1.31 15.46 -0.70
CA SER A 95 2.74 15.75 -0.77
C SER A 95 3.46 14.88 -1.80
N PHE A 96 2.74 13.98 -2.49
CA PHE A 96 3.33 12.98 -3.35
C PHE A 96 2.57 12.93 -4.67
N TRP A 97 3.29 13.24 -5.73
CA TRP A 97 2.81 13.12 -7.10
C TRP A 97 3.09 11.71 -7.59
N ALA A 98 2.07 10.87 -7.66
CA ALA A 98 2.20 9.54 -8.24
C ALA A 98 2.17 9.65 -9.77
N VAL A 99 3.25 9.28 -10.41
CA VAL A 99 3.31 9.14 -11.86
C VAL A 99 3.72 7.73 -12.18
N ASN A 100 2.75 6.88 -12.37
CA ASN A 100 3.04 5.75 -13.22
C ASN A 100 2.99 6.21 -14.68
N GLY A 101 3.61 5.52 -15.59
CA GLY A 101 3.66 5.87 -17.01
C GLY A 101 2.27 5.95 -17.70
N ARG A 102 1.19 5.93 -16.93
CA ARG A 102 -0.20 6.10 -17.33
C ARG A 102 -0.65 7.52 -17.04
N THR A 103 -1.00 8.21 -18.09
CA THR A 103 -1.31 9.64 -18.18
C THR A 103 -2.68 10.06 -17.68
N ASP A 104 -3.41 9.18 -17.03
CA ASP A 104 -4.84 9.30 -16.82
C ASP A 104 -5.26 9.52 -15.35
N LEU A 105 -4.34 9.98 -14.49
CA LEU A 105 -4.69 10.48 -13.16
C LEU A 105 -5.05 11.98 -13.24
N PRO A 106 -6.33 12.36 -13.15
CA PRO A 106 -6.77 13.73 -13.41
C PRO A 106 -6.38 14.76 -12.34
N MET A 107 -5.82 14.33 -11.22
CA MET A 107 -5.35 15.24 -10.15
C MET A 107 -3.98 15.87 -10.43
N LEU A 108 -3.36 15.54 -11.56
CA LEU A 108 -1.98 15.91 -11.88
C LEU A 108 -1.88 16.73 -13.17
N GLU A 109 -2.93 17.45 -13.53
CA GLU A 109 -2.89 18.39 -14.63
C GLU A 109 -1.84 19.48 -14.37
N GLY A 110 -0.76 19.42 -15.13
CA GLY A 110 0.32 20.41 -15.12
C GLY A 110 1.73 19.90 -14.88
N HIS A 111 1.91 18.70 -14.31
CA HIS A 111 3.25 18.21 -13.96
C HIS A 111 3.70 16.95 -14.76
N ASN A 112 2.84 16.41 -15.62
CA ASN A 112 3.08 15.15 -16.35
C ASN A 112 4.41 15.07 -17.14
N GLY A 113 4.88 16.18 -17.68
CA GLY A 113 6.13 16.19 -18.47
C GLY A 113 7.39 16.05 -17.59
N LEU A 114 7.43 16.76 -16.46
CA LEU A 114 8.58 16.76 -15.54
C LEU A 114 8.72 15.41 -14.85
N GLN A 115 7.63 14.84 -14.41
CA GLN A 115 7.57 13.56 -13.73
C GLN A 115 8.01 12.41 -14.64
N ARG A 116 7.53 12.37 -15.89
CA ARG A 116 8.03 11.40 -16.90
C ARG A 116 9.53 11.53 -17.13
N HIS A 117 10.06 12.75 -17.07
CA HIS A 117 11.48 12.98 -17.18
C HIS A 117 12.25 12.33 -16.03
N TYR A 118 11.77 12.47 -14.78
CA TYR A 118 12.45 11.87 -13.62
C TYR A 118 12.33 10.34 -13.58
N VAL A 119 11.19 9.78 -13.95
CA VAL A 119 11.05 8.33 -14.10
C VAL A 119 12.00 7.80 -15.18
N ARG A 120 12.15 8.51 -16.30
CA ARG A 120 13.11 8.13 -17.35
C ARG A 120 14.54 8.19 -16.84
N LYS A 121 14.92 9.26 -16.13
CA LYS A 121 16.25 9.35 -15.49
C LYS A 121 16.52 8.21 -14.52
N ALA A 122 15.50 7.80 -13.75
CA ALA A 122 15.61 6.66 -12.85
C ALA A 122 15.88 5.36 -13.62
N PHE A 123 15.19 5.16 -14.75
CA PHE A 123 15.44 4.01 -15.62
C PHE A 123 16.84 4.00 -16.19
N ASP A 124 17.30 5.14 -16.72
CA ASP A 124 18.66 5.27 -17.28
C ASP A 124 19.72 4.98 -16.22
N ALA A 125 19.53 5.51 -15.01
CA ALA A 125 20.43 5.29 -13.89
C ALA A 125 20.44 3.82 -13.43
N PHE A 126 19.27 3.19 -13.38
CA PHE A 126 19.13 1.78 -13.00
C PHE A 126 19.75 0.87 -14.08
N ASP A 127 19.46 1.10 -15.36
CA ASP A 127 20.03 0.32 -16.45
C ASP A 127 21.58 0.42 -16.46
N GLY A 128 22.13 1.63 -16.20
CA GLY A 128 23.57 1.84 -16.04
C GLY A 128 24.15 1.06 -14.84
N LEU A 129 23.47 1.10 -13.69
CA LEU A 129 23.88 0.33 -12.52
C LEU A 129 23.86 -1.19 -12.81
N MET A 130 22.83 -1.69 -13.51
CA MET A 130 22.71 -3.11 -13.85
C MET A 130 23.87 -3.59 -14.70
N VAL A 131 24.30 -2.79 -15.69
CA VAL A 131 25.50 -3.11 -16.49
C VAL A 131 26.74 -3.20 -15.59
N SER A 132 26.93 -2.24 -14.67
CA SER A 132 28.04 -2.25 -13.73
C SER A 132 28.01 -3.48 -12.79
N ILE A 133 26.85 -3.81 -12.24
CA ILE A 133 26.68 -4.98 -11.35
C ILE A 133 26.99 -6.27 -12.11
N GLN A 134 26.50 -6.43 -13.33
CA GLN A 134 26.75 -7.60 -14.16
C GLN A 134 28.25 -7.77 -14.47
N ASP A 135 28.95 -6.69 -14.75
CA ASP A 135 30.39 -6.68 -14.96
C ASP A 135 31.16 -7.04 -13.68
N LEU A 136 30.78 -6.47 -12.54
CA LEU A 136 31.36 -6.81 -11.23
C LEU A 136 31.18 -8.31 -10.90
N VAL A 137 29.98 -8.84 -11.10
CA VAL A 137 29.70 -10.27 -10.85
C VAL A 137 30.56 -11.19 -11.75
N LYS A 138 30.80 -10.78 -12.99
CA LYS A 138 31.62 -11.50 -13.96
C LYS A 138 33.10 -11.52 -13.57
N HIS A 139 33.65 -10.37 -13.18
CA HIS A 139 35.09 -10.23 -12.95
C HIS A 139 35.51 -10.42 -11.49
N ARG A 140 34.60 -10.25 -10.54
CA ARG A 140 34.79 -10.40 -9.09
C ARG A 140 36.06 -9.70 -8.57
N PRO A 141 36.19 -8.37 -8.75
CA PRO A 141 37.34 -7.65 -8.24
C PRO A 141 37.39 -7.68 -6.71
N GLU A 142 38.53 -7.24 -6.15
CA GLU A 142 38.69 -7.20 -4.70
C GLU A 142 37.68 -6.30 -4.02
N VAL A 143 37.19 -6.74 -2.86
CA VAL A 143 36.19 -6.02 -2.04
C VAL A 143 36.89 -5.37 -0.87
N TYR A 144 36.57 -4.11 -0.62
CA TYR A 144 37.14 -3.32 0.45
C TYR A 144 36.07 -2.94 1.48
N SER A 145 36.48 -2.86 2.74
CA SER A 145 35.71 -2.26 3.80
C SER A 145 35.67 -0.73 3.66
N GLU A 146 34.85 -0.07 4.46
CA GLU A 146 34.80 1.40 4.52
C GLU A 146 36.16 2.02 4.92
N SER A 147 36.97 1.32 5.74
CA SER A 147 38.32 1.73 6.09
C SER A 147 39.35 1.62 4.94
N GLY A 148 38.97 1.00 3.82
CA GLY A 148 39.85 0.77 2.68
C GLY A 148 40.68 -0.51 2.79
N GLU A 149 40.51 -1.31 3.81
CA GLU A 149 41.14 -2.62 3.97
C GLU A 149 40.35 -3.69 3.18
N ALA A 150 41.03 -4.79 2.81
CA ALA A 150 40.35 -5.92 2.19
C ALA A 150 39.23 -6.44 3.10
N ALA A 151 38.07 -6.64 2.54
CA ALA A 151 36.91 -7.05 3.31
C ALA A 151 37.07 -8.50 3.81
N HIS A 152 36.53 -8.76 5.00
CA HIS A 152 36.51 -10.13 5.55
C HIS A 152 35.81 -11.08 4.56
N PRO A 153 36.30 -12.34 4.39
CA PRO A 153 35.74 -13.30 3.43
C PRO A 153 34.24 -13.51 3.53
N GLU A 154 33.68 -13.54 4.75
CA GLU A 154 32.23 -13.68 4.99
C GLU A 154 31.46 -12.50 4.39
N ASN A 155 31.91 -11.27 4.62
CA ASN A 155 31.30 -10.07 4.07
C ASN A 155 31.41 -10.01 2.56
N SER A 156 32.56 -10.41 2.01
CA SER A 156 32.77 -10.52 0.57
C SER A 156 31.85 -11.58 -0.05
N GLY A 157 31.67 -12.72 0.62
CA GLY A 157 30.73 -13.78 0.22
C GLY A 157 29.29 -13.24 0.16
N ARG A 158 28.85 -12.57 1.23
CA ARG A 158 27.54 -11.93 1.32
C ARG A 158 27.33 -10.90 0.20
N LEU A 159 28.34 -10.10 -0.11
CA LEU A 159 28.28 -9.13 -1.19
C LEU A 159 28.05 -9.82 -2.54
N TRP A 160 28.84 -10.85 -2.85
CA TRP A 160 28.76 -11.54 -4.13
C TRP A 160 27.44 -12.29 -4.30
N ASP A 161 26.90 -12.85 -3.23
CA ASP A 161 25.56 -13.48 -3.23
C ASP A 161 24.48 -12.47 -3.55
N PHE A 162 24.52 -11.29 -2.89
CA PHE A 162 23.60 -10.20 -3.17
C PHE A 162 23.74 -9.65 -4.60
N LEU A 163 24.94 -9.30 -5.03
CA LEU A 163 25.15 -8.80 -6.39
C LEU A 163 24.76 -9.82 -7.45
N GLY A 164 24.97 -11.11 -7.18
CA GLY A 164 24.52 -12.21 -8.04
C GLY A 164 22.99 -12.31 -8.14
N LYS A 165 22.27 -11.99 -7.07
CA LYS A 165 20.81 -11.86 -7.09
C LYS A 165 20.41 -10.61 -7.88
N ALA A 166 20.99 -9.46 -7.56
CA ALA A 166 20.68 -8.18 -8.21
C ALA A 166 20.93 -8.24 -9.72
N ALA A 167 22.04 -8.82 -10.14
CA ALA A 167 22.41 -8.95 -11.56
C ALA A 167 21.35 -9.65 -12.43
N ARG A 168 20.49 -10.48 -11.83
CA ARG A 168 19.41 -11.20 -12.50
C ARG A 168 18.11 -10.42 -12.56
N ASN A 169 18.00 -9.31 -11.81
CA ASN A 169 16.76 -8.55 -11.64
C ASN A 169 16.76 -7.25 -12.47
N ASP A 170 17.05 -7.36 -13.76
CA ASP A 170 16.86 -6.27 -14.70
C ASP A 170 15.37 -5.92 -14.88
N ARG A 171 15.08 -4.85 -15.63
CA ARG A 171 13.70 -4.38 -15.87
C ARG A 171 12.80 -5.44 -16.50
N VAL A 172 13.36 -6.31 -17.36
CA VAL A 172 12.61 -7.40 -18.00
C VAL A 172 12.23 -8.46 -16.99
N GLN A 173 13.17 -8.83 -16.12
CA GLN A 173 12.91 -9.81 -15.06
C GLN A 173 11.95 -9.25 -14.00
N LEU A 174 12.06 -7.97 -13.65
CA LEU A 174 11.10 -7.31 -12.74
C LEU A 174 9.68 -7.34 -13.30
N GLN A 175 9.50 -7.17 -14.61
CA GLN A 175 8.18 -7.30 -15.24
C GLN A 175 7.66 -8.73 -15.13
N LYS A 176 8.49 -9.75 -15.39
CA LYS A 176 8.09 -11.16 -15.23
C LYS A 176 7.67 -11.49 -13.80
N VAL A 177 8.31 -10.90 -12.79
CA VAL A 177 7.91 -11.07 -11.39
C VAL A 177 6.52 -10.46 -11.14
N ALA A 178 6.26 -9.26 -11.68
CA ALA A 178 4.95 -8.63 -11.57
C ALA A 178 3.87 -9.45 -12.32
N ASP A 179 4.16 -9.91 -13.53
CA ASP A 179 3.26 -10.78 -14.30
C ASP A 179 2.96 -12.07 -13.53
N ARG A 180 3.98 -12.66 -12.89
CA ARG A 180 3.81 -13.84 -12.05
C ARG A 180 2.90 -13.59 -10.85
N LEU A 181 3.03 -12.45 -10.17
CA LEU A 181 2.13 -12.07 -9.09
C LEU A 181 0.69 -11.91 -9.59
N HIS A 182 0.49 -11.28 -10.77
CA HIS A 182 -0.82 -11.19 -11.39
C HIS A 182 -1.42 -12.55 -11.76
N GLU A 183 -0.61 -13.51 -12.21
CA GLU A 183 -1.07 -14.90 -12.43
C GLU A 183 -1.52 -15.59 -11.15
N ILE A 184 -0.83 -15.32 -10.02
CA ILE A 184 -1.13 -15.95 -8.74
C ILE A 184 -2.46 -15.45 -8.17
N HIS A 185 -2.61 -14.15 -8.02
CA HIS A 185 -3.77 -13.57 -7.32
C HIS A 185 -4.66 -12.66 -8.18
N GLY A 186 -4.33 -12.48 -9.48
CA GLY A 186 -5.03 -11.54 -10.36
C GLY A 186 -4.64 -10.09 -10.09
N HIS A 187 -5.18 -9.19 -10.89
CA HIS A 187 -5.00 -7.76 -10.66
C HIS A 187 -5.79 -7.32 -9.43
N MET A 188 -5.16 -6.52 -8.59
CA MET A 188 -5.84 -5.76 -7.54
C MET A 188 -5.84 -4.28 -7.91
N ALA A 189 -7.03 -3.74 -8.06
CA ALA A 189 -7.20 -2.36 -8.49
C ALA A 189 -7.00 -1.36 -7.35
N VAL A 190 -7.25 -1.76 -6.10
CA VAL A 190 -7.31 -0.86 -4.94
C VAL A 190 -6.85 -1.55 -3.67
N LEU A 191 -5.99 -0.89 -2.91
CA LEU A 191 -5.72 -1.28 -1.51
C LEU A 191 -6.74 -0.65 -0.56
N PRO A 192 -7.05 -1.31 0.55
CA PRO A 192 -7.83 -0.67 1.63
C PRO A 192 -7.14 0.62 2.10
N PRO A 193 -7.89 1.73 2.24
CA PRO A 193 -7.31 2.99 2.70
C PRO A 193 -6.69 2.90 4.09
N ASP A 194 -7.11 1.93 4.91
CA ASP A 194 -6.55 1.63 6.23
C ASP A 194 -5.05 1.29 6.20
N THR A 195 -4.52 0.95 5.03
CA THR A 195 -3.08 0.78 4.83
C THR A 195 -2.26 2.05 5.10
N ILE A 196 -2.94 3.20 5.31
CA ILE A 196 -2.31 4.40 5.88
C ILE A 196 -1.67 4.13 7.25
N ASN A 197 -2.21 3.18 8.01
CA ASN A 197 -1.77 2.87 9.37
C ASN A 197 -0.52 1.99 9.40
N VAL A 198 -0.04 1.52 8.26
CA VAL A 198 1.09 0.60 8.15
C VAL A 198 2.05 1.01 7.05
N GLU A 199 3.18 0.33 6.99
CA GLU A 199 4.13 0.42 5.89
C GLU A 199 3.50 -0.04 4.57
N TYR A 200 4.03 0.40 3.43
CA TYR A 200 3.49 0.04 2.10
C TYR A 200 3.74 -1.42 1.69
N ARG A 201 4.45 -2.18 2.49
CA ARG A 201 4.81 -3.56 2.18
C ARG A 201 3.73 -4.49 2.71
N ILE A 202 2.79 -4.81 1.83
CA ILE A 202 1.60 -5.60 2.13
C ILE A 202 1.53 -6.73 1.12
N LEU A 203 1.31 -7.96 1.61
CA LEU A 203 1.13 -9.13 0.77
C LEU A 203 -0.35 -9.28 0.40
N LEU A 204 -0.60 -9.63 -0.86
CA LEU A 204 -1.94 -9.77 -1.42
C LEU A 204 -2.34 -11.23 -1.53
N ILE A 205 -3.53 -11.56 -1.04
CA ILE A 205 -4.19 -12.85 -1.25
C ILE A 205 -5.65 -12.60 -1.62
N LYS A 206 -6.16 -13.27 -2.65
CA LYS A 206 -7.58 -13.27 -2.96
C LYS A 206 -8.27 -14.45 -2.31
N VAL A 207 -9.29 -14.16 -1.52
CA VAL A 207 -10.17 -15.19 -0.91
C VAL A 207 -11.48 -15.35 -1.68
N MET A 208 -11.71 -14.46 -2.65
CA MET A 208 -12.84 -14.48 -3.57
C MET A 208 -12.51 -13.74 -4.87
N ASP A 209 -13.28 -13.98 -5.90
CA ASP A 209 -13.28 -13.28 -7.17
C ASP A 209 -14.59 -12.52 -7.36
N GLY A 210 -14.57 -11.44 -8.14
CA GLY A 210 -15.74 -10.62 -8.42
C GLY A 210 -16.31 -9.89 -7.21
N CYS A 211 -17.40 -9.19 -7.42
CA CYS A 211 -18.16 -8.49 -6.38
C CYS A 211 -19.66 -8.68 -6.61
N PRO A 212 -20.46 -8.95 -5.56
CA PRO A 212 -21.90 -9.07 -5.72
C PRO A 212 -22.58 -7.74 -6.08
N ASN A 213 -21.90 -6.62 -5.85
CA ASN A 213 -22.40 -5.28 -6.15
C ASN A 213 -21.95 -4.77 -7.53
N THR A 214 -22.78 -3.93 -8.15
CA THR A 214 -22.55 -3.36 -9.48
C THR A 214 -22.35 -1.85 -9.47
N CYS A 215 -21.67 -1.30 -8.45
CA CYS A 215 -21.50 0.14 -8.25
C CYS A 215 -20.86 0.80 -9.50
N GLY A 216 -21.48 1.88 -9.99
CA GLY A 216 -21.09 2.53 -11.24
C GLY A 216 -19.72 3.23 -11.21
N PHE A 217 -19.23 3.56 -10.02
CA PHE A 217 -17.93 4.24 -9.81
C PHE A 217 -16.77 3.27 -9.56
N CYS A 218 -17.04 1.98 -9.31
CA CYS A 218 -16.06 1.04 -8.80
C CYS A 218 -15.07 0.62 -9.88
N MET A 219 -13.78 0.85 -9.62
CA MET A 219 -12.68 0.42 -10.48
C MET A 219 -12.25 -1.03 -10.24
N ALA A 220 -12.62 -1.59 -9.07
CA ALA A 220 -12.40 -2.98 -8.72
C ALA A 220 -13.48 -3.91 -9.32
N ARG A 221 -14.45 -3.35 -10.05
CA ARG A 221 -15.44 -4.12 -10.80
C ARG A 221 -14.74 -4.92 -11.89
N GLY A 222 -14.33 -6.14 -11.52
CA GLY A 222 -13.76 -7.09 -12.47
C GLY A 222 -14.82 -7.67 -13.40
N GLU A 223 -14.39 -8.27 -14.50
CA GLU A 223 -15.24 -9.05 -15.41
C GLU A 223 -15.62 -10.42 -14.82
N SER A 224 -15.06 -10.77 -13.65
CA SER A 224 -15.25 -12.06 -13.01
C SER A 224 -16.58 -12.16 -12.25
N GLU A 225 -17.27 -13.27 -12.42
CA GLU A 225 -18.40 -13.62 -11.57
C GLU A 225 -17.99 -13.73 -10.09
N PHE A 226 -18.90 -13.40 -9.18
CA PHE A 226 -18.66 -13.55 -7.75
C PHE A 226 -18.51 -15.02 -7.39
N ALA A 227 -17.34 -15.39 -6.87
CA ALA A 227 -17.03 -16.75 -6.44
C ALA A 227 -16.07 -16.76 -5.25
N VAL A 228 -16.37 -17.61 -4.26
CA VAL A 228 -15.45 -17.83 -3.13
C VAL A 228 -14.38 -18.83 -3.53
N ARG A 229 -13.12 -18.51 -3.26
CA ARG A 229 -12.00 -19.40 -3.55
C ARG A 229 -11.90 -20.54 -2.54
N SER A 230 -11.57 -21.72 -3.04
CA SER A 230 -11.36 -22.90 -2.20
C SER A 230 -10.12 -22.76 -1.32
N LYS A 231 -10.08 -23.48 -0.20
CA LYS A 231 -8.88 -23.54 0.67
C LYS A 231 -7.64 -23.97 -0.10
N SER A 232 -7.76 -24.95 -0.99
CA SER A 232 -6.64 -25.42 -1.83
C SER A 232 -6.13 -24.34 -2.76
N ASN A 233 -7.00 -23.50 -3.34
CA ASN A 233 -6.57 -22.36 -4.15
C ASN A 233 -5.86 -21.30 -3.31
N ILE A 234 -6.38 -21.02 -2.12
CA ILE A 234 -5.77 -20.08 -1.17
C ILE A 234 -4.38 -20.55 -0.76
N ASP A 235 -4.21 -21.85 -0.45
CA ASP A 235 -2.89 -22.43 -0.14
C ASP A 235 -1.92 -22.26 -1.30
N THR A 236 -2.36 -22.60 -2.51
CA THR A 236 -1.53 -22.44 -3.70
C THR A 236 -1.08 -21.00 -3.91
N GLN A 237 -1.96 -20.02 -3.67
CA GLN A 237 -1.61 -18.60 -3.73
C GLN A 237 -0.58 -18.24 -2.67
N ILE A 238 -0.84 -18.60 -1.40
CA ILE A 238 0.04 -18.26 -0.27
C ILE A 238 1.44 -18.82 -0.50
N ASP A 239 1.55 -20.10 -0.88
CA ASP A 239 2.83 -20.75 -1.13
C ASP A 239 3.56 -20.10 -2.33
N ALA A 240 2.85 -19.81 -3.42
CA ALA A 240 3.44 -19.17 -4.59
C ALA A 240 3.88 -17.72 -4.32
N VAL A 241 3.13 -16.96 -3.53
CA VAL A 241 3.52 -15.61 -3.07
C VAL A 241 4.75 -15.71 -2.17
N ALA A 242 4.79 -16.68 -1.25
CA ALA A 242 5.96 -16.89 -0.38
C ALA A 242 7.21 -17.20 -1.20
N ASP A 243 7.11 -18.03 -2.22
CA ASP A 243 8.21 -18.34 -3.14
C ASP A 243 8.71 -17.11 -3.90
N VAL A 244 7.79 -16.25 -4.37
CA VAL A 244 8.18 -15.01 -5.06
C VAL A 244 8.93 -14.06 -4.13
N TYR A 245 8.48 -13.89 -2.89
CA TYR A 245 9.10 -12.95 -1.96
C TYR A 245 10.35 -13.52 -1.27
N GLY A 246 10.42 -14.82 -1.06
CA GLY A 246 11.61 -15.50 -0.52
C GLY A 246 12.10 -14.86 0.80
N ALA A 247 13.40 -14.50 0.83
CA ALA A 247 14.00 -13.86 2.00
C ALA A 247 13.39 -12.49 2.32
N ASP A 248 12.82 -11.80 1.32
CA ASP A 248 12.23 -10.47 1.52
C ASP A 248 10.94 -10.50 2.35
N LEU A 249 10.33 -11.68 2.60
CA LEU A 249 9.23 -11.83 3.56
C LEU A 249 9.57 -11.24 4.94
N TYR A 250 10.84 -11.20 5.30
CA TYR A 250 11.30 -10.54 6.53
C TYR A 250 10.87 -9.07 6.63
N ASN A 251 10.67 -8.40 5.51
CA ASN A 251 10.23 -7.02 5.42
C ASN A 251 8.71 -6.85 5.38
N TYR A 252 7.92 -7.93 5.50
CA TYR A 252 6.46 -7.90 5.41
C TYR A 252 5.82 -8.38 6.71
N ASN A 253 4.86 -7.65 7.22
CA ASN A 253 4.08 -8.03 8.40
C ASN A 253 2.58 -7.88 8.18
N SER A 254 2.16 -7.49 6.99
CA SER A 254 0.78 -7.12 6.70
C SER A 254 0.27 -7.86 5.48
N VAL A 255 -0.99 -8.30 5.56
CA VAL A 255 -1.68 -9.04 4.50
C VAL A 255 -3.00 -8.34 4.18
N VAL A 256 -3.36 -8.27 2.92
CA VAL A 256 -4.69 -7.86 2.48
C VAL A 256 -5.39 -9.04 1.82
N PHE A 257 -6.62 -9.27 2.25
CA PHE A 257 -7.54 -10.15 1.53
C PHE A 257 -8.43 -9.27 0.66
N GLY A 258 -8.11 -9.24 -0.59
CA GLY A 258 -8.78 -8.33 -1.48
C GLY A 258 -9.62 -9.04 -2.51
N GLU A 259 -10.37 -8.33 -3.29
CA GLU A 259 -10.43 -6.85 -3.47
C GLU A 259 -11.86 -6.36 -3.24
N CYS A 260 -12.76 -7.26 -2.87
CA CYS A 260 -14.18 -6.97 -2.70
C CYS A 260 -14.60 -7.25 -1.26
N ASP A 261 -15.71 -7.91 -1.08
CA ASP A 261 -16.31 -8.18 0.20
C ASP A 261 -15.71 -9.41 0.91
N ALA A 262 -14.42 -9.31 1.27
CA ALA A 262 -13.65 -10.42 1.85
C ALA A 262 -14.30 -10.99 3.12
N LEU A 263 -15.07 -10.19 3.85
CA LEU A 263 -15.75 -10.61 5.08
C LEU A 263 -16.84 -11.68 4.83
N THR A 264 -17.30 -11.87 3.58
CA THR A 264 -18.22 -12.94 3.22
C THR A 264 -17.55 -14.31 3.09
N SER A 265 -16.22 -14.37 3.01
CA SER A 265 -15.52 -15.63 2.79
C SER A 265 -15.59 -16.56 4.01
N PRO A 266 -16.13 -17.77 3.88
CA PRO A 266 -16.12 -18.74 4.98
C PRO A 266 -14.72 -19.29 5.29
N SER A 267 -13.74 -18.97 4.45
CA SER A 267 -12.35 -19.41 4.62
C SER A 267 -11.44 -18.33 5.24
N ILE A 268 -12.00 -17.21 5.72
CA ILE A 268 -11.22 -16.06 6.20
C ILE A 268 -10.30 -16.44 7.39
N GLU A 269 -10.81 -17.18 8.37
CA GLU A 269 -10.04 -17.66 9.52
C GLU A 269 -8.90 -18.56 9.08
N TYR A 270 -9.19 -19.52 8.22
CA TYR A 270 -8.21 -20.44 7.67
C TYR A 270 -7.10 -19.70 6.89
N ALA A 271 -7.53 -18.82 5.98
CA ALA A 271 -6.60 -18.05 5.15
C ALA A 271 -5.70 -17.13 5.99
N ALA A 272 -6.27 -16.49 7.02
CA ALA A 272 -5.54 -15.60 7.92
C ALA A 272 -4.46 -16.34 8.73
N ASN A 273 -4.82 -17.47 9.34
CA ASN A 273 -3.86 -18.29 10.10
C ASN A 273 -2.74 -18.82 9.17
N ARG A 274 -3.12 -19.35 8.00
CA ARG A 274 -2.16 -19.89 7.02
C ARG A 274 -1.22 -18.82 6.49
N ALA A 275 -1.73 -17.63 6.11
CA ALA A 275 -0.92 -16.52 5.65
C ALA A 275 0.02 -15.99 6.74
N PHE A 276 -0.47 -15.85 7.98
CA PHE A 276 0.35 -15.41 9.10
C PHE A 276 1.54 -16.32 9.33
N GLU A 277 1.32 -17.64 9.29
CA GLU A 277 2.35 -18.66 9.50
C GLU A 277 3.36 -18.67 8.35
N VAL A 278 2.91 -18.83 7.10
CA VAL A 278 3.78 -19.00 5.93
C VAL A 278 4.57 -17.72 5.64
N PHE A 279 3.95 -16.57 5.75
CA PHE A 279 4.63 -15.28 5.57
C PHE A 279 5.43 -14.84 6.79
N ARG A 280 5.38 -15.61 7.89
CA ARG A 280 6.12 -15.33 9.12
C ARG A 280 5.87 -13.92 9.67
N CYS A 281 4.61 -13.46 9.60
CA CYS A 281 4.24 -12.09 9.99
C CYS A 281 4.65 -11.72 11.42
N GLY A 282 4.70 -12.70 12.33
CA GLY A 282 5.15 -12.51 13.71
C GLY A 282 6.67 -12.38 13.89
N SER A 283 7.46 -12.65 12.84
CA SER A 283 8.94 -12.59 12.86
C SER A 283 9.49 -11.54 11.88
N SER A 284 8.64 -10.65 11.41
CA SER A 284 9.03 -9.56 10.51
C SER A 284 9.96 -8.56 11.19
N PHE A 285 10.69 -7.80 10.40
CA PHE A 285 11.42 -6.61 10.86
C PHE A 285 10.49 -5.58 11.51
N HIS A 286 9.29 -5.44 10.99
CA HIS A 286 8.30 -4.49 11.50
C HIS A 286 7.59 -5.04 12.73
N ALA A 287 7.44 -4.22 13.75
CA ALA A 287 6.67 -4.55 14.93
C ALA A 287 5.16 -4.60 14.60
N GLY A 288 4.47 -5.58 15.20
CA GLY A 288 3.06 -5.81 14.96
C GLY A 288 2.80 -6.52 13.62
N SER A 289 1.56 -6.86 13.41
CA SER A 289 1.11 -7.47 12.15
C SER A 289 -0.32 -7.04 11.86
N ASN A 290 -0.68 -6.93 10.57
CA ASN A 290 -1.98 -6.39 10.22
C ASN A 290 -2.65 -7.21 9.14
N LEU A 291 -3.95 -7.41 9.29
CA LEU A 291 -4.83 -7.97 8.28
C LEU A 291 -5.79 -6.89 7.79
N PHE A 292 -5.93 -6.74 6.48
CA PHE A 292 -6.83 -5.78 5.85
C PHE A 292 -7.90 -6.48 5.05
N LEU A 293 -9.14 -6.03 5.22
CA LEU A 293 -10.32 -6.57 4.57
C LEU A 293 -11.16 -5.43 4.01
N PHE A 294 -11.81 -5.67 2.88
CA PHE A 294 -12.96 -4.87 2.46
C PHE A 294 -14.25 -5.55 2.89
N SER A 295 -15.28 -4.76 3.14
CA SER A 295 -16.63 -5.25 3.35
C SER A 295 -17.66 -4.30 2.74
N THR A 296 -18.80 -4.86 2.33
CA THR A 296 -19.97 -4.07 2.06
C THR A 296 -20.68 -3.71 3.36
N ASN A 297 -21.54 -2.68 3.32
CA ASN A 297 -22.36 -2.32 4.47
C ASN A 297 -23.33 -3.45 4.87
N THR A 298 -23.94 -4.09 3.87
CA THR A 298 -24.86 -5.23 4.08
C THR A 298 -24.14 -6.36 4.79
N THR A 299 -22.99 -6.78 4.27
CA THR A 299 -22.20 -7.86 4.90
C THR A 299 -21.80 -7.52 6.32
N LEU A 300 -21.30 -6.29 6.57
CA LEU A 300 -20.98 -5.87 7.94
C LEU A 300 -22.21 -6.02 8.87
N CYS A 301 -23.38 -5.57 8.41
CA CYS A 301 -24.61 -5.62 9.20
C CYS A 301 -25.10 -7.04 9.45
N ASP A 302 -24.95 -7.93 8.48
CA ASP A 302 -25.43 -9.31 8.55
C ASP A 302 -24.52 -10.23 9.37
N GLN A 303 -23.24 -9.84 9.59
CA GLN A 303 -22.33 -10.66 10.40
C GLN A 303 -22.79 -10.73 11.87
N PRO A 304 -22.86 -11.93 12.45
CA PRO A 304 -23.09 -12.09 13.88
C PRO A 304 -21.89 -11.61 14.71
N ASP A 305 -22.11 -11.28 15.98
CA ASP A 305 -21.04 -10.85 16.90
C ASP A 305 -19.88 -11.89 16.96
N GLY A 306 -20.20 -13.20 16.89
CA GLY A 306 -19.20 -14.28 16.86
C GLY A 306 -18.21 -14.22 15.68
N ALA A 307 -18.57 -13.57 14.57
CA ALA A 307 -17.62 -13.34 13.48
C ALA A 307 -16.51 -12.36 13.89
N PHE A 308 -16.84 -11.35 14.69
CA PHE A 308 -15.85 -10.39 15.21
C PHE A 308 -15.04 -10.97 16.36
N ASP A 309 -15.60 -11.88 17.15
CA ASP A 309 -14.85 -12.67 18.16
C ASP A 309 -13.79 -13.54 17.47
N MET A 310 -14.13 -14.19 16.37
CA MET A 310 -13.19 -14.95 15.56
C MET A 310 -12.07 -14.03 15.01
N LEU A 311 -12.41 -12.87 14.46
CA LEU A 311 -11.42 -11.91 13.94
C LEU A 311 -10.50 -11.37 15.05
N GLU A 312 -11.04 -11.09 16.24
CA GLU A 312 -10.26 -10.65 17.42
C GLU A 312 -9.27 -11.74 17.89
N ALA A 313 -9.61 -13.02 17.68
CA ALA A 313 -8.78 -14.16 18.07
C ALA A 313 -7.64 -14.45 17.07
N LEU A 314 -7.67 -13.89 15.85
CA LEU A 314 -6.62 -14.10 14.86
C LEU A 314 -5.23 -13.70 15.39
N PRO A 315 -4.15 -14.31 14.87
CA PRO A 315 -2.78 -14.03 15.34
C PRO A 315 -2.26 -12.65 14.97
N PHE A 316 -2.96 -11.91 14.13
CA PHE A 316 -2.60 -10.54 13.76
C PHE A 316 -2.74 -9.56 14.95
N GLY A 317 -1.89 -8.54 14.96
CA GLY A 317 -1.95 -7.47 15.95
C GLY A 317 -3.15 -6.54 15.75
N ASN A 318 -3.54 -6.31 14.48
CA ASN A 318 -4.75 -5.58 14.11
C ASN A 318 -5.44 -6.24 12.92
N VAL A 319 -6.77 -6.10 12.88
CA VAL A 319 -7.63 -6.47 11.74
C VAL A 319 -8.42 -5.24 11.34
N TYR A 320 -8.17 -4.72 10.15
CA TYR A 320 -8.86 -3.56 9.62
C TYR A 320 -9.94 -4.01 8.62
N ILE A 321 -11.16 -3.52 8.82
CA ILE A 321 -12.30 -3.76 7.92
C ILE A 321 -12.71 -2.40 7.35
N ASN A 322 -12.52 -2.22 6.05
CA ASN A 322 -12.95 -1.02 5.36
C ASN A 322 -14.31 -1.21 4.70
N VAL A 323 -15.26 -0.37 5.06
CA VAL A 323 -16.66 -0.47 4.59
C VAL A 323 -16.97 0.62 3.58
N GLY A 324 -17.50 0.23 2.44
CA GLY A 324 -17.92 1.16 1.40
C GLY A 324 -19.31 1.75 1.71
N TRP A 325 -19.38 2.83 2.48
CA TRP A 325 -20.61 3.58 2.70
C TRP A 325 -20.94 4.53 1.56
N GLU A 326 -19.95 5.14 0.97
CA GLU A 326 -19.88 5.99 -0.21
C GLU A 326 -20.62 7.32 -0.11
N ALA A 327 -21.83 7.38 0.44
CA ALA A 327 -22.58 8.62 0.67
C ALA A 327 -23.57 8.46 1.85
N ALA A 328 -24.04 9.59 2.39
CA ALA A 328 -24.99 9.64 3.50
C ALA A 328 -26.39 10.14 3.07
N THR A 329 -26.66 10.23 1.77
CA THR A 329 -27.98 10.61 1.22
C THR A 329 -28.40 9.65 0.12
N ASP A 330 -29.71 9.36 0.02
CA ASP A 330 -30.26 8.47 -1.01
C ASP A 330 -30.00 9.01 -2.43
N THR A 331 -30.03 10.32 -2.60
CA THR A 331 -29.74 10.97 -3.89
C THR A 331 -28.32 10.69 -4.35
N ALA A 332 -27.32 10.86 -3.48
CA ALA A 332 -25.93 10.59 -3.82
C ALA A 332 -25.67 9.09 -4.03
N LEU A 333 -26.26 8.22 -3.20
CA LEU A 333 -26.18 6.76 -3.37
C LEU A 333 -26.75 6.31 -4.71
N SER A 334 -27.89 6.85 -5.11
CA SER A 334 -28.50 6.59 -6.42
C SER A 334 -27.62 7.04 -7.59
N GLN A 335 -26.98 8.22 -7.47
CA GLN A 335 -26.07 8.72 -8.50
C GLN A 335 -24.79 7.87 -8.62
N LEU A 336 -24.39 7.20 -7.56
CA LEU A 336 -23.29 6.25 -7.53
C LEU A 336 -23.68 4.84 -7.96
N GLU A 337 -24.96 4.62 -8.26
CA GLU A 337 -25.52 3.28 -8.51
C GLU A 337 -25.21 2.29 -7.36
N LYS A 338 -25.14 2.83 -6.13
CA LYS A 338 -24.89 2.03 -4.94
C LYS A 338 -26.21 1.44 -4.44
N GLN A 339 -26.26 0.12 -4.32
CA GLN A 339 -27.46 -0.62 -3.92
C GLN A 339 -27.65 -0.61 -2.39
N GLN A 340 -27.82 0.56 -1.80
CA GLN A 340 -28.13 0.76 -0.39
C GLN A 340 -28.82 2.12 -0.18
N THR A 341 -29.51 2.27 0.95
CA THR A 341 -30.15 3.51 1.39
C THR A 341 -29.30 4.26 2.41
N ALA A 342 -29.58 5.56 2.58
CA ALA A 342 -28.93 6.35 3.63
C ALA A 342 -29.20 5.80 5.03
N GLN A 343 -30.41 5.26 5.27
CA GLN A 343 -30.75 4.62 6.55
C GLN A 343 -29.90 3.37 6.82
N GLU A 344 -29.65 2.54 5.82
CA GLU A 344 -28.76 1.37 5.95
C GLU A 344 -27.33 1.79 6.24
N VAL A 345 -26.86 2.89 5.65
CA VAL A 345 -25.54 3.47 5.97
C VAL A 345 -25.45 3.85 7.46
N LEU A 346 -26.48 4.53 8.00
CA LEU A 346 -26.51 4.89 9.42
C LEU A 346 -26.46 3.65 10.32
N VAL A 347 -27.24 2.62 10.02
CA VAL A 347 -27.23 1.34 10.77
C VAL A 347 -25.82 0.70 10.74
N GLY A 348 -25.17 0.70 9.57
CA GLY A 348 -23.80 0.18 9.46
C GLY A 348 -22.78 0.99 10.25
N MET A 349 -22.90 2.32 10.24
CA MET A 349 -22.02 3.20 11.03
C MET A 349 -22.21 2.97 12.55
N GLU A 350 -23.44 2.79 13.03
CA GLU A 350 -23.71 2.45 14.43
C GLU A 350 -23.08 1.11 14.82
N LYS A 351 -23.26 0.06 13.98
CA LYS A 351 -22.64 -1.25 14.20
C LYS A 351 -21.12 -1.16 14.20
N ALA A 352 -20.53 -0.44 13.24
CA ALA A 352 -19.09 -0.19 13.18
C ALA A 352 -18.57 0.53 14.45
N GLY A 353 -19.31 1.52 14.92
CA GLY A 353 -19.01 2.20 16.18
C GLY A 353 -19.04 1.27 17.39
N LYS A 354 -20.04 0.36 17.46
CA LYS A 354 -20.11 -0.67 18.51
C LYS A 354 -18.89 -1.59 18.45
N ILE A 355 -18.54 -2.09 17.26
CA ILE A 355 -17.37 -2.97 17.07
C ILE A 355 -16.09 -2.28 17.52
N ASN A 356 -15.85 -1.04 17.09
CA ASN A 356 -14.67 -0.26 17.44
C ASN A 356 -14.51 -0.02 18.96
N ARG A 357 -15.62 0.03 19.70
CA ARG A 357 -15.62 0.14 21.17
C ARG A 357 -15.44 -1.19 21.89
N THR A 358 -15.91 -2.27 21.28
CA THR A 358 -15.91 -3.61 21.91
C THR A 358 -14.60 -4.33 21.73
N TYR A 359 -14.01 -4.28 20.52
CA TYR A 359 -12.84 -5.06 20.15
C TYR A 359 -11.57 -4.19 20.17
N LYS A 360 -10.45 -4.79 20.58
CA LYS A 360 -9.15 -4.10 20.64
C LYS A 360 -8.41 -4.15 19.34
N LYS A 361 -8.42 -5.31 18.67
CA LYS A 361 -7.69 -5.53 17.41
C LYS A 361 -8.55 -5.22 16.20
N VAL A 362 -9.86 -5.53 16.23
CA VAL A 362 -10.76 -5.29 15.11
C VAL A 362 -11.11 -3.80 15.02
N LYS A 363 -10.80 -3.20 13.88
CA LYS A 363 -11.04 -1.80 13.58
C LYS A 363 -11.87 -1.68 12.30
N VAL A 364 -13.03 -1.05 12.40
CA VAL A 364 -13.90 -0.78 11.25
C VAL A 364 -13.78 0.67 10.86
N SER A 365 -13.41 0.90 9.61
CA SER A 365 -13.36 2.19 8.96
C SER A 365 -14.39 2.28 7.83
N GLY A 366 -14.56 3.46 7.25
CA GLY A 366 -15.49 3.62 6.14
C GLY A 366 -15.02 4.61 5.08
N ASN A 367 -15.47 4.36 3.85
CA ASN A 367 -15.25 5.24 2.73
C ASN A 367 -16.48 6.06 2.41
N PHE A 368 -16.24 7.35 2.14
CA PHE A 368 -17.19 8.25 1.51
C PHE A 368 -16.58 8.83 0.24
N ILE A 369 -17.42 9.14 -0.74
CA ILE A 369 -17.02 9.74 -2.01
C ILE A 369 -17.26 11.24 -1.97
N ALA A 370 -16.26 12.02 -2.35
CA ALA A 370 -16.41 13.43 -2.64
C ALA A 370 -16.67 13.61 -4.14
N ALA A 371 -17.76 14.30 -4.48
CA ALA A 371 -18.11 14.64 -5.85
C ALA A 371 -18.86 15.98 -5.88
N ASP A 372 -18.83 16.65 -7.03
CA ASP A 372 -19.60 17.87 -7.23
C ASP A 372 -21.10 17.55 -7.06
N GLY A 373 -21.78 18.35 -6.24
CA GLY A 373 -23.16 18.14 -5.89
C GLY A 373 -23.44 17.18 -4.72
N PHE A 374 -22.40 16.59 -4.12
CA PHE A 374 -22.55 15.81 -2.90
C PHE A 374 -22.41 16.71 -1.67
N GLU A 375 -23.32 16.54 -0.72
CA GLU A 375 -23.34 17.37 0.47
C GLU A 375 -22.44 16.80 1.56
N CYS A 376 -21.26 17.37 1.77
CA CYS A 376 -20.35 16.92 2.82
C CYS A 376 -20.93 17.07 4.24
N ASN A 377 -21.90 17.99 4.44
CA ASN A 377 -22.58 18.16 5.72
C ASN A 377 -23.37 16.91 6.13
N SER A 378 -23.95 16.17 5.17
CA SER A 378 -24.68 14.92 5.46
C SER A 378 -23.77 13.85 6.07
N ILE A 379 -22.49 13.82 5.68
CA ILE A 379 -21.50 12.91 6.28
C ILE A 379 -21.26 13.30 7.75
N ALA A 380 -21.09 14.60 8.02
CA ALA A 380 -20.90 15.08 9.39
C ALA A 380 -22.13 14.83 10.28
N GLU A 381 -23.33 14.96 9.72
CA GLU A 381 -24.59 14.61 10.40
C GLU A 381 -24.69 13.12 10.71
N ALA A 382 -24.34 12.26 9.75
CA ALA A 382 -24.28 10.82 9.95
C ALA A 382 -23.30 10.42 11.06
N ILE A 383 -22.10 11.01 11.08
CA ILE A 383 -21.11 10.79 12.14
C ILE A 383 -21.69 11.12 13.52
N ARG A 384 -22.27 12.30 13.66
CA ARG A 384 -22.87 12.74 14.96
C ARG A 384 -24.06 11.90 15.36
N GLY A 385 -24.94 11.60 14.41
CA GLY A 385 -26.15 10.82 14.66
C GLY A 385 -25.88 9.39 15.13
N THR A 386 -24.83 8.76 14.59
CA THR A 386 -24.43 7.38 14.91
C THR A 386 -23.40 7.27 16.03
N GLN A 387 -22.86 8.38 16.51
CA GLN A 387 -21.73 8.41 17.46
C GLN A 387 -20.55 7.54 16.99
N TYR A 388 -20.31 7.53 15.67
CA TYR A 388 -19.21 6.80 15.08
C TYR A 388 -17.86 7.41 15.50
N GLY A 389 -16.99 6.60 16.09
CA GLY A 389 -15.68 7.02 16.60
C GLY A 389 -14.51 6.36 15.89
N GLY A 390 -14.70 5.85 14.68
CA GLY A 390 -13.67 5.19 13.88
C GLY A 390 -12.88 6.15 12.98
N GLN A 391 -12.24 5.58 11.98
CA GLN A 391 -11.50 6.29 10.94
C GLN A 391 -12.33 6.35 9.65
N LEU A 392 -12.33 7.48 8.98
CA LEU A 392 -13.05 7.69 7.73
C LEU A 392 -12.12 8.14 6.62
N PHE A 393 -12.45 7.74 5.41
CA PHE A 393 -11.73 8.11 4.21
C PHE A 393 -12.68 8.80 3.23
N LEU A 394 -12.26 9.96 2.74
CA LEU A 394 -12.97 10.71 1.72
C LEU A 394 -12.21 10.55 0.40
N SER A 395 -12.84 9.91 -0.58
CA SER A 395 -12.24 9.60 -1.88
C SER A 395 -12.83 10.52 -2.97
N PRO A 396 -12.02 11.37 -3.63
CA PRO A 396 -12.50 12.17 -4.74
C PRO A 396 -12.94 11.31 -5.92
N LEU A 397 -14.16 11.51 -6.41
CA LEU A 397 -14.66 10.81 -7.58
C LEU A 397 -13.98 11.35 -8.85
N ARG A 398 -13.34 10.47 -9.57
CA ARG A 398 -12.61 10.80 -10.80
C ARG A 398 -13.49 11.53 -11.82
N GLY A 399 -13.01 12.66 -12.33
CA GLY A 399 -13.72 13.46 -13.32
C GLY A 399 -14.95 14.23 -12.79
N LYS A 400 -15.31 14.03 -11.51
CA LYS A 400 -16.46 14.71 -10.86
C LYS A 400 -16.09 15.40 -9.54
N CYS A 401 -14.81 15.50 -9.22
CA CYS A 401 -14.32 16.21 -8.05
C CYS A 401 -12.94 16.78 -8.31
N THR A 402 -12.74 18.05 -7.99
CA THR A 402 -11.40 18.65 -8.00
C THR A 402 -10.71 18.46 -6.66
N SER A 403 -9.37 18.47 -6.65
CA SER A 403 -8.59 18.41 -5.40
C SER A 403 -8.97 19.53 -4.44
N ARG A 404 -9.24 20.75 -4.97
CA ARG A 404 -9.66 21.89 -4.16
C ARG A 404 -11.02 21.66 -3.50
N GLN A 405 -11.96 21.00 -4.18
CA GLN A 405 -13.24 20.63 -3.63
C GLN A 405 -13.07 19.59 -2.52
N ALA A 406 -12.37 18.48 -2.81
CA ALA A 406 -12.13 17.43 -1.84
C ALA A 406 -11.45 17.94 -0.55
N LEU A 407 -10.51 18.89 -0.67
CA LEU A 407 -9.88 19.54 0.47
C LEU A 407 -10.83 20.42 1.27
N ARG A 408 -11.74 21.15 0.61
CA ARG A 408 -12.77 21.94 1.29
C ARG A 408 -13.72 21.04 2.07
N ASP A 409 -14.16 19.95 1.45
CA ASP A 409 -15.09 18.98 2.07
C ASP A 409 -14.44 18.30 3.26
N LEU A 410 -13.19 17.86 3.12
CA LEU A 410 -12.39 17.33 4.22
C LEU A 410 -12.33 18.27 5.41
N ARG A 411 -12.00 19.56 5.17
CA ARG A 411 -11.92 20.57 6.23
C ARG A 411 -13.28 20.82 6.87
N ALA A 412 -14.34 20.87 6.08
CA ALA A 412 -15.70 21.07 6.60
C ALA A 412 -16.11 19.93 7.52
N ILE A 413 -15.90 18.68 7.12
CA ILE A 413 -16.21 17.50 7.95
C ILE A 413 -15.36 17.52 9.22
N ARG A 414 -14.06 17.70 9.15
CA ARG A 414 -13.15 17.74 10.30
C ARG A 414 -13.51 18.81 11.33
N ASN A 415 -13.87 20.00 10.86
CA ASN A 415 -14.23 21.10 11.75
C ASN A 415 -15.53 20.82 12.52
N THR A 416 -16.41 20.00 11.97
CA THR A 416 -17.71 19.68 12.58
C THR A 416 -17.72 18.36 13.34
N THR A 417 -16.70 17.50 13.14
CA THR A 417 -16.56 16.18 13.79
C THR A 417 -15.12 15.93 14.23
N PRO A 418 -14.57 16.74 15.16
CA PRO A 418 -13.17 16.68 15.56
C PRO A 418 -12.78 15.36 16.26
N GLU A 419 -13.76 14.61 16.76
CA GLU A 419 -13.60 13.31 17.40
C GLU A 419 -13.30 12.16 16.42
N VAL A 420 -13.57 12.36 15.13
CA VAL A 420 -13.36 11.35 14.09
C VAL A 420 -12.16 11.72 13.22
N ARG A 421 -11.29 10.74 12.98
CA ARG A 421 -10.16 10.89 12.07
C ARG A 421 -10.65 10.74 10.63
N VAL A 422 -10.70 11.83 9.90
CA VAL A 422 -11.07 11.84 8.49
C VAL A 422 -9.83 12.11 7.63
N HIS A 423 -9.61 11.28 6.64
CA HIS A 423 -8.47 11.37 5.72
C HIS A 423 -8.96 11.55 4.28
N LEU A 424 -8.20 12.28 3.47
CA LEU A 424 -8.39 12.28 2.03
C LEU A 424 -7.63 11.09 1.46
N TYR A 425 -8.32 10.24 0.72
CA TYR A 425 -7.75 9.07 0.09
C TYR A 425 -7.87 9.16 -1.43
N THR A 426 -6.74 9.25 -2.11
CA THR A 426 -6.70 9.15 -3.55
C THR A 426 -6.32 7.72 -3.92
N MET A 427 -7.25 7.00 -4.55
CA MET A 427 -7.00 5.63 -4.98
C MET A 427 -5.81 5.59 -5.95
N GLN A 428 -4.79 4.84 -5.58
CA GLN A 428 -3.70 4.48 -6.48
C GLN A 428 -4.01 3.08 -7.04
N ARG A 429 -3.91 2.93 -8.34
CA ARG A 429 -3.88 1.59 -8.94
C ARG A 429 -2.57 0.94 -8.57
N LEU A 430 -2.64 -0.31 -8.14
CA LEU A 430 -1.47 -1.16 -7.93
C LEU A 430 -1.02 -1.78 -9.25
#